data_16320252be5decfec121d37dd97ccd23
#
_entry.id   16320252be5decfec121d37dd97ccd23
#
_cell.length_a   1.000
_cell.length_b   1.000
_cell.length_c   1.000
_cell.angle_alpha   90.00
_cell.angle_beta   90.00
_cell.angle_gamma   90.00
#
_symmetry.space_group_name_H-M   'P 1'
#
loop_
_entity.id
_entity.type
_entity.pdbx_description
1 polymer ?
#
loop_
_entity_poly.entity_id
_entity_poly.type
_entity_poly.pdbx_seq_one_letter_code
_entity_poly.pdbx_strand_id
1 'polypeptide(L)'
;MLTSTHWGTYEIELKNGRVARLKAFSEDGDPSPIGPPIADLLDHPTRIMRPAIRRGWLENGPGPAGGKRGSDLYVEVSWDEAERLVATELDRVRQSYGNSAIYAGSYGWASAGRFHHAQSQIHRFLNCIGGYTRSENTYSYAAAEVIVPHILGTFGGMLAQHTGWEGIARNCVLFVGFGGLV
;
A
#
# COMPACT_ATOMS: atom_id res chain seq x y z
N MET A 1 -17.52 20.19 -5.27
CA MET A 1 -16.05 19.96 -5.28
C MET A 1 -15.83 18.53 -5.74
N LEU A 2 -14.89 18.30 -6.67
CA LEU A 2 -14.58 16.92 -7.13
C LEU A 2 -13.42 16.33 -6.35
N THR A 3 -13.46 15.01 -6.15
CA THR A 3 -12.36 14.19 -5.70
C THR A 3 -12.24 12.97 -6.60
N SER A 4 -11.03 12.49 -6.80
CA SER A 4 -10.76 11.25 -7.53
C SER A 4 -10.16 10.21 -6.59
N THR A 5 -10.64 9.00 -6.71
CA THR A 5 -10.17 7.83 -5.97
C THR A 5 -9.76 6.73 -6.93
N HIS A 6 -9.29 5.62 -6.40
CA HIS A 6 -8.98 4.43 -7.18
C HIS A 6 -10.22 3.82 -7.89
N TRP A 7 -11.40 4.14 -7.38
CA TRP A 7 -12.68 3.58 -7.83
C TRP A 7 -13.54 4.55 -8.64
N GLY A 8 -13.07 5.77 -8.88
CA GLY A 8 -13.80 6.75 -9.67
C GLY A 8 -13.72 8.17 -9.14
N THR A 9 -14.43 9.05 -9.81
CA THR A 9 -14.55 10.46 -9.47
C THR A 9 -15.88 10.71 -8.77
N TYR A 10 -15.87 11.54 -7.73
CA TYR A 10 -17.05 11.84 -6.91
C TYR A 10 -17.16 13.33 -6.63
N GLU A 11 -18.40 13.77 -6.49
CA GLU A 11 -18.74 15.10 -5.96
C GLU A 11 -18.80 15.05 -4.44
N ILE A 12 -18.09 15.96 -3.77
CA ILE A 12 -18.10 16.07 -2.32
C ILE A 12 -19.17 17.05 -1.88
N GLU A 13 -20.08 16.58 -1.03
CA GLU A 13 -20.99 17.44 -0.28
C GLU A 13 -20.44 17.71 1.12
N LEU A 14 -20.35 19.00 1.47
CA LEU A 14 -19.92 19.41 2.80
C LEU A 14 -21.13 19.86 3.63
N LYS A 15 -21.14 19.50 4.91
CA LYS A 15 -22.03 20.04 5.93
C LYS A 15 -21.22 20.52 7.11
N ASN A 16 -21.33 21.77 7.46
CA ASN A 16 -20.55 22.38 8.56
C ASN A 16 -19.03 22.19 8.42
N GLY A 17 -18.50 22.29 7.19
CA GLY A 17 -17.08 22.12 6.91
C GLY A 17 -16.56 20.67 6.91
N ARG A 18 -17.43 19.68 7.12
CA ARG A 18 -17.09 18.24 7.11
C ARG A 18 -17.67 17.56 5.87
N VAL A 19 -17.03 16.53 5.40
CA VAL A 19 -17.56 15.67 4.33
C VAL A 19 -18.80 14.97 4.86
N ALA A 20 -19.96 15.29 4.27
CA ALA A 20 -21.22 14.67 4.63
C ALA A 20 -21.61 13.53 3.69
N ARG A 21 -21.22 13.64 2.41
CA ARG A 21 -21.56 12.64 1.40
C ARG A 21 -20.62 12.74 0.20
N LEU A 22 -20.40 11.58 -0.43
CA LEU A 22 -19.84 11.49 -1.78
C LEU A 22 -20.96 11.06 -2.75
N LYS A 23 -21.15 11.83 -3.81
CA LYS A 23 -22.04 11.49 -4.92
C LYS A 23 -21.19 11.06 -6.11
N ALA A 24 -21.69 10.13 -6.90
CA ALA A 24 -21.07 9.78 -8.16
C ALA A 24 -20.97 11.01 -9.08
N PHE A 25 -19.91 11.10 -9.85
CA PHE A 25 -19.76 12.13 -10.87
C PHE A 25 -20.86 11.97 -11.93
N SER A 26 -21.51 13.07 -12.30
CA SER A 26 -22.71 13.04 -13.15
C SER A 26 -22.47 12.47 -14.56
N GLU A 27 -21.23 12.55 -15.05
CA GLU A 27 -20.85 12.02 -16.37
C GLU A 27 -20.31 10.59 -16.34
N ASP A 28 -20.23 9.98 -15.15
CA ASP A 28 -19.88 8.58 -15.00
C ASP A 28 -21.11 7.70 -15.21
N GLY A 29 -21.16 6.99 -16.34
CA GLY A 29 -22.29 6.15 -16.72
C GLY A 29 -22.38 4.83 -15.92
N ASP A 30 -21.30 4.45 -15.20
CA ASP A 30 -21.25 3.21 -14.39
C ASP A 30 -20.41 3.44 -13.12
N PRO A 31 -20.90 4.29 -12.19
CA PRO A 31 -20.13 4.68 -11.02
C PRO A 31 -19.96 3.52 -10.04
N SER A 32 -18.75 3.34 -9.55
CA SER A 32 -18.45 2.31 -8.55
C SER A 32 -19.22 2.56 -7.24
N PRO A 33 -19.86 1.54 -6.66
CA PRO A 33 -20.57 1.66 -5.40
C PRO A 33 -19.65 1.79 -4.17
N ILE A 34 -18.33 1.62 -4.35
CA ILE A 34 -17.34 1.65 -3.24
C ILE A 34 -17.12 3.07 -2.72
N GLY A 35 -17.20 4.08 -3.60
CA GLY A 35 -16.90 5.46 -3.24
C GLY A 35 -17.81 6.07 -2.17
N PRO A 36 -19.14 6.05 -2.36
CA PRO A 36 -20.07 6.73 -1.46
C PRO A 36 -19.94 6.34 0.03
N PRO A 37 -19.78 5.07 0.41
CA PRO A 37 -19.59 4.67 1.82
C PRO A 37 -18.31 5.20 2.47
N ILE A 38 -17.32 5.68 1.71
CA ILE A 38 -16.07 6.20 2.28
C ILE A 38 -16.32 7.38 3.22
N ALA A 39 -17.34 8.21 2.93
CA ALA A 39 -17.70 9.32 3.80
C ALA A 39 -18.06 8.86 5.22
N ASP A 40 -18.73 7.70 5.35
CA ASP A 40 -19.16 7.14 6.63
C ASP A 40 -17.96 6.56 7.41
N LEU A 41 -16.86 6.23 6.73
CA LEU A 41 -15.66 5.67 7.36
C LEU A 41 -14.81 6.72 8.07
N LEU A 42 -15.03 8.01 7.82
CA LEU A 42 -14.20 9.07 8.42
C LEU A 42 -14.27 9.09 9.95
N ASP A 43 -15.45 8.84 10.50
CA ASP A 43 -15.71 8.80 11.95
C ASP A 43 -16.17 7.40 12.42
N HIS A 44 -15.97 6.36 11.62
CA HIS A 44 -16.43 5.02 11.96
C HIS A 44 -15.64 4.44 13.15
N PRO A 45 -16.28 3.69 14.07
CA PRO A 45 -15.61 3.12 15.24
C PRO A 45 -14.43 2.19 14.95
N THR A 46 -14.37 1.60 13.75
CA THR A 46 -13.22 0.78 13.32
C THR A 46 -12.03 1.57 12.85
N ARG A 47 -12.17 2.91 12.69
CA ARG A 47 -11.06 3.76 12.28
C ARG A 47 -10.08 3.94 13.43
N ILE A 48 -8.81 3.73 13.15
CA ILE A 48 -7.72 4.02 14.09
C ILE A 48 -7.49 5.53 14.09
N MET A 49 -7.84 6.20 15.19
CA MET A 49 -7.79 7.65 15.32
C MET A 49 -6.51 8.15 15.98
N ARG A 50 -5.81 7.28 16.71
CA ARG A 50 -4.58 7.60 17.42
C ARG A 50 -3.55 6.50 17.26
N PRO A 51 -2.25 6.79 17.39
CA PRO A 51 -1.23 5.76 17.48
C PRO A 51 -1.54 4.82 18.66
N ALA A 52 -1.27 3.54 18.45
CA ALA A 52 -1.43 2.55 19.51
C ALA A 52 -0.24 1.59 19.51
N ILE A 53 0.28 1.31 20.68
CA ILE A 53 1.45 0.45 20.90
C ILE A 53 1.00 -0.79 21.65
N ARG A 54 1.57 -1.94 21.34
CA ARG A 54 1.31 -3.16 22.09
C ARG A 54 1.76 -3.02 23.52
N ARG A 55 0.90 -3.40 24.46
CA ARG A 55 1.19 -3.30 25.90
C ARG A 55 2.47 -4.03 26.26
N GLY A 56 2.65 -5.26 25.80
CA GLY A 56 3.84 -6.05 26.09
C GLY A 56 5.13 -5.38 25.60
N TRP A 57 5.08 -4.62 24.52
CA TRP A 57 6.24 -3.85 24.07
C TRP A 57 6.52 -2.65 24.98
N LEU A 58 5.48 -1.94 25.43
CA LEU A 58 5.64 -0.82 26.36
C LEU A 58 6.23 -1.24 27.70
N GLU A 59 5.84 -2.42 28.19
CA GLU A 59 6.27 -2.93 29.48
C GLU A 59 7.67 -3.59 29.44
N ASN A 60 8.00 -4.27 28.36
CA ASN A 60 9.17 -5.14 28.28
C ASN A 60 10.19 -4.72 27.20
N GLY A 61 9.87 -3.72 26.38
CA GLY A 61 10.69 -3.32 25.25
C GLY A 61 10.64 -4.32 24.07
N PRO A 62 11.61 -4.19 23.13
CA PRO A 62 11.69 -5.06 21.97
C PRO A 62 12.08 -6.49 22.39
N GLY A 63 11.32 -7.47 21.91
CA GLY A 63 11.54 -8.87 22.18
C GLY A 63 10.48 -9.76 21.52
N PRO A 64 10.59 -11.09 21.68
CA PRO A 64 9.54 -11.98 21.24
C PRO A 64 8.24 -11.64 21.94
N ALA A 65 7.16 -11.54 21.19
CA ALA A 65 5.84 -11.31 21.74
C ALA A 65 5.49 -12.45 22.71
N GLY A 66 5.32 -12.13 23.99
CA GLY A 66 5.00 -13.08 25.05
C GLY A 66 3.59 -13.59 24.99
N GLY A 67 3.16 -14.23 23.89
CA GLY A 67 1.80 -14.74 23.78
C GLY A 67 1.42 -15.16 22.38
N LYS A 68 0.17 -15.63 22.24
CA LYS A 68 -0.42 -15.96 20.93
C LYS A 68 -0.64 -14.67 20.14
N ARG A 69 -0.45 -14.74 18.84
CA ARG A 69 -0.75 -13.62 17.92
C ARG A 69 -2.18 -13.09 18.17
N GLY A 70 -2.30 -11.78 18.35
CA GLY A 70 -3.57 -11.12 18.60
C GLY A 70 -4.04 -11.12 20.06
N SER A 71 -3.29 -11.72 20.99
CA SER A 71 -3.61 -11.73 22.43
C SER A 71 -3.13 -10.51 23.20
N ASP A 72 -2.18 -9.75 22.64
CA ASP A 72 -1.66 -8.54 23.27
C ASP A 72 -2.60 -7.36 23.03
N LEU A 73 -2.84 -6.59 24.06
CA LEU A 73 -3.68 -5.39 24.00
C LEU A 73 -2.88 -4.22 23.45
N TYR A 74 -3.57 -3.34 22.72
CA TYR A 74 -3.01 -2.07 22.27
C TYR A 74 -3.35 -0.95 23.25
N VAL A 75 -2.39 -0.09 23.52
CA VAL A 75 -2.54 1.10 24.35
C VAL A 75 -2.40 2.33 23.46
N GLU A 76 -3.42 3.19 23.44
CA GLU A 76 -3.33 4.46 22.73
C GLU A 76 -2.29 5.37 23.38
N VAL A 77 -1.48 6.02 22.55
CA VAL A 77 -0.47 6.99 22.97
C VAL A 77 -0.60 8.28 22.16
N SER A 78 0.03 9.35 22.60
CA SER A 78 0.12 10.57 21.79
C SER A 78 1.03 10.37 20.57
N TRP A 79 0.92 11.26 19.59
CA TRP A 79 1.85 11.26 18.44
C TRP A 79 3.29 11.50 18.89
N ASP A 80 3.52 12.45 19.79
CA ASP A 80 4.86 12.75 20.32
C ASP A 80 5.50 11.52 20.98
N GLU A 81 4.70 10.78 21.74
CA GLU A 81 5.17 9.54 22.36
C GLU A 81 5.45 8.44 21.32
N ALA A 82 4.58 8.28 20.35
CA ALA A 82 4.79 7.30 19.28
C ALA A 82 6.05 7.61 18.47
N GLU A 83 6.25 8.85 18.08
CA GLU A 83 7.43 9.30 17.34
C GLU A 83 8.71 9.11 18.16
N ARG A 84 8.68 9.46 19.43
CA ARG A 84 9.82 9.25 20.33
C ARG A 84 10.18 7.76 20.45
N LEU A 85 9.20 6.89 20.63
CA LEU A 85 9.42 5.44 20.74
C LEU A 85 10.00 4.85 19.45
N VAL A 86 9.44 5.22 18.31
CA VAL A 86 9.93 4.77 17.00
C VAL A 86 11.36 5.27 16.73
N ALA A 87 11.62 6.55 17.00
CA ALA A 87 12.95 7.13 16.82
C ALA A 87 14.00 6.44 17.71
N THR A 88 13.67 6.21 18.98
CA THR A 88 14.55 5.53 19.93
C THR A 88 14.87 4.10 19.48
N GLU A 89 13.88 3.35 19.00
CA GLU A 89 14.09 1.97 18.56
C GLU A 89 14.87 1.89 17.25
N LEU A 90 14.58 2.77 16.29
CA LEU A 90 15.37 2.85 15.06
C LEU A 90 16.83 3.19 15.33
N ASP A 91 17.08 4.12 16.25
CA ASP A 91 18.44 4.50 16.65
C ASP A 91 19.16 3.35 17.37
N ARG A 92 18.47 2.65 18.27
CA ARG A 92 19.00 1.46 18.94
C ARG A 92 19.42 0.37 17.92
N VAL A 93 18.56 0.06 16.95
CA VAL A 93 18.86 -0.95 15.94
C VAL A 93 20.04 -0.51 15.08
N ARG A 94 20.04 0.75 14.65
CA ARG A 94 21.11 1.31 13.82
C ARG A 94 22.47 1.30 14.54
N GLN A 95 22.50 1.65 15.80
CA GLN A 95 23.74 1.65 16.60
C GLN A 95 24.24 0.24 16.90
N SER A 96 23.33 -0.69 17.19
CA SER A 96 23.69 -2.05 17.58
C SER A 96 24.02 -2.97 16.42
N TYR A 97 23.37 -2.79 15.25
CA TYR A 97 23.41 -3.75 14.14
C TYR A 97 23.68 -3.10 12.77
N GLY A 98 23.75 -1.77 12.72
CA GLY A 98 23.89 -1.02 11.46
C GLY A 98 22.57 -0.86 10.69
N ASN A 99 22.62 0.01 9.67
CA ASN A 99 21.45 0.32 8.85
C ASN A 99 20.94 -0.87 8.02
N SER A 100 21.79 -1.85 7.71
CA SER A 100 21.39 -3.07 7.01
C SER A 100 20.42 -3.96 7.80
N ALA A 101 20.33 -3.77 9.12
CA ALA A 101 19.36 -4.47 9.95
C ALA A 101 17.94 -3.85 9.90
N ILE A 102 17.80 -2.69 9.29
CA ILE A 102 16.51 -2.05 9.06
C ILE A 102 16.00 -2.49 7.68
N TYR A 103 14.96 -3.30 7.65
CA TYR A 103 14.29 -3.67 6.41
C TYR A 103 12.99 -2.89 6.27
N ALA A 104 12.80 -2.23 5.14
CA ALA A 104 11.59 -1.49 4.90
C ALA A 104 11.25 -1.37 3.41
N GLY A 105 9.96 -1.14 3.17
CA GLY A 105 9.42 -0.90 1.85
C GLY A 105 7.95 -0.52 1.96
N SER A 106 7.41 -0.11 0.85
CA SER A 106 5.99 0.16 0.70
C SER A 106 5.55 -0.26 -0.69
N TYR A 107 4.32 -0.72 -0.80
CA TYR A 107 3.69 -1.13 -2.04
C TYR A 107 2.39 -0.36 -2.21
N GLY A 108 2.51 0.83 -2.79
CA GLY A 108 1.41 1.79 -2.86
C GLY A 108 0.88 1.97 -4.27
N TRP A 109 0.02 1.07 -4.74
CA TRP A 109 -0.61 1.16 -6.05
C TRP A 109 -1.43 2.43 -6.26
N ALA A 110 -2.18 2.84 -5.24
CA ALA A 110 -3.00 4.05 -5.28
C ALA A 110 -2.23 5.32 -4.89
N SER A 111 -0.92 5.22 -4.71
CA SER A 111 -0.09 6.36 -4.34
C SER A 111 0.11 7.30 -5.51
N ALA A 112 -0.22 8.56 -5.33
CA ALA A 112 -0.10 9.59 -6.36
C ALA A 112 0.47 10.88 -5.79
N GLY A 113 1.25 11.59 -6.62
CA GLY A 113 1.80 12.87 -6.26
C GLY A 113 2.90 12.82 -5.21
N ARG A 114 3.33 14.00 -4.77
CA ARG A 114 4.52 14.15 -3.93
C ARG A 114 4.32 13.67 -2.50
N PHE A 115 3.16 13.96 -1.90
CA PHE A 115 2.88 13.66 -0.48
C PHE A 115 2.08 12.38 -0.28
N HIS A 116 1.47 11.85 -1.33
CA HIS A 116 0.68 10.64 -1.29
C HIS A 116 1.38 9.43 -1.92
N HIS A 117 2.67 9.55 -2.22
CA HIS A 117 3.48 8.45 -2.74
C HIS A 117 4.22 7.77 -1.58
N ALA A 118 3.61 6.73 -1.01
CA ALA A 118 4.10 6.05 0.18
C ALA A 118 5.54 5.54 0.03
N GLN A 119 5.88 4.96 -1.12
CA GLN A 119 7.23 4.49 -1.40
C GLN A 119 8.27 5.62 -1.31
N SER A 120 8.03 6.76 -1.95
CA SER A 120 8.95 7.88 -1.91
C SER A 120 9.14 8.42 -0.50
N GLN A 121 8.08 8.45 0.31
CA GLN A 121 8.16 8.96 1.67
C GLN A 121 8.98 8.05 2.57
N ILE A 122 8.74 6.74 2.54
CA ILE A 122 9.50 5.79 3.36
C ILE A 122 10.98 5.73 2.93
N HIS A 123 11.25 5.71 1.62
CA HIS A 123 12.62 5.71 1.09
C HIS A 123 13.37 6.99 1.47
N ARG A 124 12.72 8.15 1.36
CA ARG A 124 13.31 9.41 1.76
C ARG A 124 13.65 9.43 3.24
N PHE A 125 12.71 9.06 4.10
CA PHE A 125 12.91 9.02 5.54
C PHE A 125 14.10 8.14 5.92
N LEU A 126 14.14 6.90 5.43
CA LEU A 126 15.19 5.94 5.78
C LEU A 126 16.56 6.31 5.20
N ASN A 127 16.60 6.95 4.02
CA ASN A 127 17.84 7.48 3.47
C ASN A 127 18.39 8.65 4.31
N CYS A 128 17.52 9.48 4.90
CA CYS A 128 17.96 10.55 5.80
C CYS A 128 18.63 10.05 7.09
N ILE A 129 18.37 8.82 7.50
CA ILE A 129 19.01 8.19 8.67
C ILE A 129 20.16 7.25 8.32
N GLY A 130 20.63 7.25 7.06
CA GLY A 130 21.81 6.51 6.63
C GLY A 130 21.53 5.28 5.76
N GLY A 131 20.29 5.08 5.33
CA GLY A 131 19.91 3.97 4.46
C GLY A 131 19.29 2.78 5.21
N TYR A 132 19.00 1.71 4.47
CA TYR A 132 18.28 0.54 4.96
C TYR A 132 18.34 -0.59 3.92
N THR A 133 17.92 -1.79 4.29
CA THR A 133 17.70 -2.91 3.37
C THR A 133 16.31 -2.78 2.74
N ARG A 134 16.26 -2.64 1.43
CA ARG A 134 15.01 -2.53 0.66
C ARG A 134 14.64 -3.85 0.00
N SER A 135 13.37 -4.03 -0.30
CA SER A 135 12.97 -5.06 -1.24
C SER A 135 13.28 -4.63 -2.68
N GLU A 136 13.66 -5.56 -3.51
CA GLU A 136 13.84 -5.36 -4.93
C GLU A 136 12.73 -6.05 -5.71
N ASN A 137 12.41 -5.46 -6.88
CA ASN A 137 11.42 -5.98 -7.80
C ASN A 137 9.98 -5.94 -7.24
N THR A 138 9.07 -6.65 -7.87
CA THR A 138 7.64 -6.67 -7.57
C THR A 138 7.18 -8.05 -7.09
N TYR A 139 6.13 -8.08 -6.27
CA TYR A 139 5.52 -9.35 -5.85
C TYR A 139 4.68 -10.01 -6.96
N SER A 140 4.20 -9.26 -7.95
CA SER A 140 3.25 -9.74 -8.94
C SER A 140 3.89 -10.63 -10.00
N TYR A 141 5.07 -10.27 -10.50
CA TYR A 141 5.68 -10.94 -11.66
C TYR A 141 7.22 -10.91 -11.69
N ALA A 142 7.86 -10.76 -10.53
CA ALA A 142 9.32 -10.72 -10.45
C ALA A 142 9.99 -11.95 -11.07
N ALA A 143 9.42 -13.13 -10.86
CA ALA A 143 9.92 -14.35 -11.49
C ALA A 143 9.84 -14.29 -13.03
N ALA A 144 8.76 -13.75 -13.57
CA ALA A 144 8.62 -13.56 -15.01
C ALA A 144 9.60 -12.53 -15.56
N GLU A 145 9.86 -11.43 -14.85
CA GLU A 145 10.88 -10.46 -15.24
C GLU A 145 12.28 -11.06 -15.36
N VAL A 146 12.60 -12.05 -14.52
CA VAL A 146 13.88 -12.76 -14.58
C VAL A 146 13.90 -13.84 -15.67
N ILE A 147 12.84 -14.65 -15.78
CA ILE A 147 12.84 -15.86 -16.63
C ILE A 147 12.48 -15.54 -18.08
N VAL A 148 11.46 -14.70 -18.32
CA VAL A 148 10.93 -14.43 -19.67
C VAL A 148 11.98 -13.86 -20.64
N PRO A 149 12.91 -12.98 -20.25
CA PRO A 149 13.98 -12.53 -21.13
C PRO A 149 14.85 -13.65 -21.69
N HIS A 150 15.05 -14.73 -20.95
CA HIS A 150 15.82 -15.89 -21.40
C HIS A 150 15.07 -16.79 -22.41
N ILE A 151 13.75 -16.67 -22.47
CA ILE A 151 12.88 -17.49 -23.34
C ILE A 151 12.40 -16.69 -24.54
N LEU A 152 11.93 -15.46 -24.33
CA LEU A 152 11.28 -14.60 -25.32
C LEU A 152 12.10 -13.35 -25.69
N GLY A 153 13.28 -13.17 -25.10
CA GLY A 153 14.17 -12.04 -25.34
C GLY A 153 13.88 -10.80 -24.49
N THR A 154 12.63 -10.47 -24.21
CA THR A 154 12.26 -9.31 -23.41
C THR A 154 10.92 -9.45 -22.72
N PHE A 155 10.86 -9.08 -21.44
CA PHE A 155 9.60 -9.03 -20.71
C PHE A 155 8.75 -7.81 -21.12
N GLY A 156 9.38 -6.64 -21.26
CA GLY A 156 8.69 -5.42 -21.70
C GLY A 156 8.07 -5.54 -23.08
N GLY A 157 8.77 -6.19 -24.02
CA GLY A 157 8.24 -6.48 -25.35
C GLY A 157 7.03 -7.40 -25.31
N MET A 158 7.04 -8.41 -24.45
CA MET A 158 5.89 -9.30 -24.25
C MET A 158 4.65 -8.53 -23.77
N LEU A 159 4.81 -7.62 -22.80
CA LEU A 159 3.69 -6.82 -22.29
C LEU A 159 3.16 -5.78 -23.29
N ALA A 160 4.03 -5.19 -24.10
CA ALA A 160 3.66 -4.11 -25.02
C ALA A 160 3.21 -4.60 -26.39
N GLN A 161 3.60 -5.81 -26.80
CA GLN A 161 3.43 -6.32 -28.17
C GLN A 161 2.60 -7.61 -28.27
N HIS A 162 1.75 -7.87 -27.28
CA HIS A 162 0.85 -9.02 -27.33
C HIS A 162 -0.29 -8.81 -28.34
N THR A 163 -0.82 -9.92 -28.88
CA THR A 163 -1.96 -9.90 -29.78
C THR A 163 -3.22 -9.47 -29.04
N GLY A 164 -3.91 -8.46 -29.57
CA GLY A 164 -5.19 -8.00 -29.01
C GLY A 164 -6.32 -9.03 -29.18
N TRP A 165 -7.34 -8.91 -28.35
CA TRP A 165 -8.50 -9.82 -28.33
C TRP A 165 -9.17 -9.99 -29.70
N GLU A 166 -9.27 -8.93 -30.48
CA GLU A 166 -9.86 -8.98 -31.81
C GLU A 166 -9.03 -9.85 -32.76
N GLY A 167 -7.71 -9.75 -32.71
CA GLY A 167 -6.81 -10.60 -33.47
C GLY A 167 -6.91 -12.08 -33.09
N ILE A 168 -7.00 -12.34 -31.76
CA ILE A 168 -7.20 -13.69 -31.23
C ILE A 168 -8.54 -14.24 -31.69
N ALA A 169 -9.63 -13.49 -31.55
CA ALA A 169 -10.97 -13.94 -31.92
C ALA A 169 -11.10 -14.27 -33.41
N ARG A 170 -10.41 -13.54 -34.29
CA ARG A 170 -10.46 -13.76 -35.74
C ARG A 170 -9.59 -14.90 -36.24
N ASN A 171 -8.44 -15.14 -35.58
CA ASN A 171 -7.40 -15.99 -36.17
C ASN A 171 -7.02 -17.19 -35.31
N CYS A 172 -7.47 -17.24 -34.04
CA CYS A 172 -7.12 -18.32 -33.13
C CYS A 172 -8.05 -19.52 -33.32
N VAL A 173 -7.48 -20.66 -33.69
CA VAL A 173 -8.22 -21.93 -33.84
C VAL A 173 -8.29 -22.68 -32.51
N LEU A 174 -7.27 -22.53 -31.66
CA LEU A 174 -7.19 -23.16 -30.35
C LEU A 174 -6.52 -22.22 -29.38
N PHE A 175 -7.19 -21.92 -28.28
CA PHE A 175 -6.64 -21.14 -27.15
C PHE A 175 -6.38 -22.07 -25.97
N VAL A 176 -5.13 -22.15 -25.53
CA VAL A 176 -4.74 -22.98 -24.39
C VAL A 176 -4.28 -22.10 -23.24
N GLY A 177 -4.98 -22.14 -22.11
CA GLY A 177 -4.64 -21.43 -20.89
C GLY A 177 -4.02 -22.35 -19.86
N PHE A 178 -2.84 -21.99 -19.35
CA PHE A 178 -2.21 -22.66 -18.21
C PHE A 178 -2.45 -21.80 -16.96
N GLY A 179 -3.34 -22.24 -16.09
CA GLY A 179 -3.79 -21.48 -14.92
C GLY A 179 -5.21 -20.95 -15.06
N GLY A 180 -5.58 -19.96 -14.23
CA GLY A 180 -6.91 -19.39 -14.28
C GLY A 180 -7.14 -18.50 -15.49
N LEU A 181 -8.21 -18.78 -16.23
CA LEU A 181 -8.83 -17.86 -17.16
C LEU A 181 -10.04 -17.27 -16.46
N VAL A 182 -10.08 -15.95 -16.27
CA VAL A 182 -11.15 -15.20 -15.60
C VAL A 182 -11.97 -14.47 -16.65
#